data_7f83202f8c0ee9bc146627e480e4941b
#
_entry.id   7f83202f8c0ee9bc146627e480e4941b
#
_cell.length_a   1.000
_cell.length_b   1.000
_cell.length_c   1.000
_cell.angle_alpha   90.00
_cell.angle_beta   90.00
_cell.angle_gamma   90.00
#
_symmetry.space_group_name_H-M   'P 1'
#
loop_
_entity.id
_entity.type
_entity.pdbx_description
1 polymer ?
#
loop_
_entity_poly.entity_id
_entity_poly.type
_entity_poly.pdbx_seq_one_letter_code
_entity_poly.pdbx_strand_id
1 'polypeptide(L)'
;MLKFDVITVFPDYLKPLELSLMGKAIDDGLISVNVKDLRDYTSDKHQTVDDSPYGGGPGMVMKPEPWGEALDEFTTAETILIIPTPSGKPFTQSLATELSTANHIVFACGRYEGIDSRVAEHYKTKIRVEEVSIGDYVLAGGEVAVLVMVEAIARLVPGVLGNQESFADDSFAVGAMENLLEGPIYTRPPVWRDLEVPQVLTSGDHAKITAWKHEQANLRTAQNRPDLAE
;
A
#
# COMPACT_ATOMS: atom_id res chain seq x y z
N MET A 1 12.85 5.58 -11.66
CA MET A 1 12.69 4.23 -11.03
C MET A 1 12.41 4.44 -9.55
N LEU A 2 11.26 3.99 -9.06
CA LEU A 2 10.93 4.04 -7.64
C LEU A 2 11.58 2.85 -6.92
N LYS A 3 12.32 3.11 -5.85
CA LYS A 3 12.98 2.08 -5.04
C LYS A 3 12.18 1.80 -3.77
N PHE A 4 11.93 0.53 -3.48
CA PHE A 4 11.40 0.04 -2.22
C PHE A 4 12.45 -0.79 -1.49
N ASP A 5 12.80 -0.42 -0.27
CA ASP A 5 13.51 -1.27 0.69
C ASP A 5 12.53 -1.70 1.77
N VAL A 6 12.48 -2.98 2.08
CA VAL A 6 11.60 -3.54 3.10
C VAL A 6 12.42 -4.24 4.16
N ILE A 7 12.33 -3.77 5.40
CA ILE A 7 13.03 -4.36 6.55
C ILE A 7 12.01 -5.15 7.37
N THR A 8 12.25 -6.42 7.58
CA THR A 8 11.33 -7.37 8.23
C THR A 8 12.08 -8.50 8.90
N VAL A 9 11.46 -9.21 9.83
CA VAL A 9 11.98 -10.48 10.38
C VAL A 9 11.48 -11.71 9.62
N PHE A 10 10.66 -11.53 8.58
CA PHE A 10 10.11 -12.58 7.73
C PHE A 10 10.19 -12.23 6.23
N PRO A 11 11.40 -12.21 5.63
CA PRO A 11 11.59 -11.83 4.22
C PRO A 11 10.70 -12.58 3.23
N ASP A 12 10.43 -13.87 3.50
CA ASP A 12 9.61 -14.72 2.62
C ASP A 12 8.17 -14.27 2.43
N TYR A 13 7.63 -13.43 3.34
CA TYR A 13 6.31 -12.82 3.17
C TYR A 13 6.22 -11.90 1.95
N LEU A 14 7.35 -11.35 1.48
CA LEU A 14 7.41 -10.38 0.39
C LEU A 14 7.60 -11.03 -0.99
N LYS A 15 7.78 -12.35 -1.07
CA LYS A 15 7.91 -13.09 -2.35
C LYS A 15 6.78 -12.84 -3.34
N PRO A 16 5.49 -12.61 -2.94
CA PRO A 16 4.45 -12.25 -3.88
C PRO A 16 4.74 -11.01 -4.75
N LEU A 17 5.61 -10.11 -4.30
CA LEU A 17 6.02 -8.94 -5.10
C LEU A 17 6.86 -9.30 -6.34
N GLU A 18 7.40 -10.52 -6.41
CA GLU A 18 8.12 -11.05 -7.57
C GLU A 18 7.17 -11.60 -8.65
N LEU A 19 5.85 -11.59 -8.41
CA LEU A 19 4.86 -12.22 -9.27
C LEU A 19 4.06 -11.19 -10.08
N SER A 20 3.47 -11.67 -11.20
CA SER A 20 2.49 -10.93 -11.99
C SER A 20 2.98 -9.54 -12.40
N LEU A 21 2.15 -8.51 -12.18
CA LEU A 21 2.42 -7.13 -12.58
C LEU A 21 3.64 -6.55 -11.85
N MET A 22 3.79 -6.85 -10.57
CA MET A 22 4.92 -6.36 -9.76
C MET A 22 6.24 -6.96 -10.24
N GLY A 23 6.30 -8.29 -10.44
CA GLY A 23 7.49 -8.96 -10.97
C GLY A 23 7.89 -8.40 -12.33
N LYS A 24 6.92 -8.19 -13.24
CA LYS A 24 7.19 -7.56 -14.53
C LYS A 24 7.73 -6.13 -14.39
N ALA A 25 7.17 -5.32 -13.50
CA ALA A 25 7.65 -3.96 -13.26
C ALA A 25 9.08 -3.92 -12.71
N ILE A 26 9.48 -4.94 -11.94
CA ILE A 26 10.86 -5.12 -11.46
C ILE A 26 11.76 -5.51 -12.64
N ASP A 27 11.38 -6.49 -13.44
CA ASP A 27 12.15 -6.96 -14.61
C ASP A 27 12.35 -5.84 -15.65
N ASP A 28 11.35 -5.00 -15.86
CA ASP A 28 11.39 -3.85 -16.76
C ASP A 28 12.16 -2.64 -16.16
N GLY A 29 12.62 -2.73 -14.91
CA GLY A 29 13.38 -1.68 -14.22
C GLY A 29 12.56 -0.42 -13.89
N LEU A 30 11.24 -0.52 -13.83
CA LEU A 30 10.35 0.58 -13.46
C LEU A 30 10.34 0.83 -11.95
N ILE A 31 10.41 -0.26 -11.19
CA ILE A 31 10.55 -0.27 -9.74
C ILE A 31 11.69 -1.21 -9.33
N SER A 32 12.18 -1.07 -8.11
CA SER A 32 13.03 -2.09 -7.49
C SER A 32 12.53 -2.40 -6.08
N VAL A 33 12.61 -3.68 -5.70
CA VAL A 33 12.25 -4.14 -4.36
C VAL A 33 13.44 -4.88 -3.77
N ASN A 34 13.89 -4.45 -2.60
CA ASN A 34 14.96 -5.09 -1.87
C ASN A 34 14.46 -5.39 -0.46
N VAL A 35 14.54 -6.65 -0.05
CA VAL A 35 14.05 -7.12 1.25
C VAL A 35 15.21 -7.52 2.13
N LYS A 36 15.22 -7.04 3.38
CA LYS A 36 16.28 -7.26 4.36
C LYS A 36 15.73 -7.91 5.62
N ASP A 37 16.46 -8.88 6.13
CA ASP A 37 16.16 -9.45 7.44
C ASP A 37 16.71 -8.52 8.54
N LEU A 38 15.83 -8.05 9.42
CA LEU A 38 16.20 -7.23 10.57
C LEU A 38 17.20 -7.93 11.50
N ARG A 39 17.20 -9.27 11.53
CA ARG A 39 18.11 -10.07 12.36
C ARG A 39 19.58 -9.91 11.96
N ASP A 40 19.85 -9.52 10.72
CA ASP A 40 21.22 -9.26 10.25
C ASP A 40 21.84 -8.04 10.95
N TYR A 41 21.03 -7.21 11.61
CA TYR A 41 21.42 -5.99 12.35
C TYR A 41 21.46 -6.19 13.87
N THR A 42 21.53 -7.44 14.32
CA THR A 42 21.71 -7.77 15.73
C THR A 42 23.14 -8.18 16.02
N SER A 43 23.64 -7.84 17.19
CA SER A 43 25.03 -8.16 17.61
C SER A 43 25.12 -9.39 18.51
N ASP A 44 23.98 -9.89 19.01
CA ASP A 44 23.94 -11.02 19.94
C ASP A 44 23.81 -12.37 19.19
N LYS A 45 24.29 -13.45 19.83
CA LYS A 45 24.29 -14.81 19.26
C LYS A 45 22.88 -15.33 18.89
N HIS A 46 21.85 -14.84 19.58
CA HIS A 46 20.46 -15.28 19.39
C HIS A 46 19.69 -14.43 18.39
N GLN A 47 20.32 -13.39 17.83
CA GLN A 47 19.71 -12.45 16.90
C GLN A 47 18.39 -11.87 17.44
N THR A 48 18.44 -11.38 18.68
CA THR A 48 17.27 -10.93 19.45
C THR A 48 16.81 -9.57 18.98
N VAL A 49 15.61 -9.49 18.42
CA VAL A 49 15.02 -8.26 17.85
C VAL A 49 13.93 -7.63 18.72
N ASP A 50 13.54 -8.27 19.83
CA ASP A 50 12.44 -7.86 20.70
C ASP A 50 12.79 -8.03 22.17
N ASP A 51 12.03 -7.34 23.05
CA ASP A 51 12.14 -7.44 24.52
C ASP A 51 10.80 -7.08 25.17
N SER A 52 10.69 -7.31 26.47
CA SER A 52 9.49 -7.00 27.25
C SER A 52 9.20 -5.49 27.28
N PRO A 53 7.92 -5.08 27.20
CA PRO A 53 7.55 -3.68 27.21
C PRO A 53 7.81 -3.01 28.56
N TYR A 54 8.29 -1.79 28.56
CA TYR A 54 8.27 -0.94 29.75
C TYR A 54 6.83 -0.68 30.19
N GLY A 55 6.58 -0.67 31.48
CA GLY A 55 5.24 -0.55 32.04
C GLY A 55 4.54 -1.89 32.24
N GLY A 56 5.13 -2.98 31.76
CA GLY A 56 4.56 -4.34 31.85
C GLY A 56 3.45 -4.57 30.83
N GLY A 57 2.79 -5.71 30.92
CA GLY A 57 1.76 -6.16 30.01
C GLY A 57 2.17 -7.40 29.21
N PRO A 58 1.23 -8.03 28.49
CA PRO A 58 1.52 -9.15 27.61
C PRO A 58 2.21 -8.67 26.32
N GLY A 59 2.89 -9.60 25.65
CA GLY A 59 3.55 -9.34 24.37
C GLY A 59 4.98 -8.84 24.51
N MET A 60 5.57 -8.51 23.37
CA MET A 60 6.95 -8.06 23.21
C MET A 60 6.97 -6.81 22.35
N VAL A 61 8.01 -5.99 22.45
CA VAL A 61 8.22 -4.79 21.63
C VAL A 61 9.54 -4.95 20.88
N MET A 62 9.56 -4.62 19.60
CA MET A 62 10.77 -4.67 18.80
C MET A 62 11.75 -3.60 19.24
N LYS A 63 12.99 -4.02 19.49
CA LYS A 63 14.08 -3.21 20.06
C LYS A 63 14.52 -2.10 19.11
N PRO A 64 14.86 -0.90 19.61
CA PRO A 64 15.28 0.21 18.76
C PRO A 64 16.66 0.02 18.12
N GLU A 65 17.58 -0.72 18.74
CA GLU A 65 18.95 -0.86 18.26
C GLU A 65 19.03 -1.53 16.87
N PRO A 66 18.44 -2.73 16.62
CA PRO A 66 18.47 -3.35 15.29
C PRO A 66 17.80 -2.47 14.23
N TRP A 67 16.73 -1.77 14.61
CA TRP A 67 16.06 -0.84 13.69
C TRP A 67 16.93 0.37 13.37
N GLY A 68 17.65 0.92 14.35
CA GLY A 68 18.57 2.03 14.14
C GLY A 68 19.67 1.66 13.15
N GLU A 69 20.36 0.54 13.39
CA GLU A 69 21.44 0.05 12.52
C GLU A 69 20.92 -0.20 11.07
N ALA A 70 19.78 -0.86 10.93
CA ALA A 70 19.20 -1.11 9.62
C ALA A 70 18.79 0.18 8.91
N LEU A 71 18.07 1.08 9.59
CA LEU A 71 17.58 2.31 8.99
C LEU A 71 18.70 3.30 8.65
N ASP A 72 19.79 3.34 9.42
CA ASP A 72 20.96 4.16 9.10
C ASP A 72 21.65 3.70 7.81
N GLU A 73 21.59 2.40 7.46
CA GLU A 73 22.10 1.88 6.18
C GLU A 73 21.21 2.26 4.99
N PHE A 74 19.90 2.21 5.15
CA PHE A 74 18.95 2.34 4.02
C PHE A 74 18.39 3.75 3.83
N THR A 75 18.52 4.66 4.80
CA THR A 75 17.89 5.97 4.69
C THR A 75 18.87 7.07 4.23
N THR A 76 18.34 7.95 3.39
CA THR A 76 18.98 9.20 2.97
C THR A 76 18.03 10.36 3.24
N ALA A 77 18.45 11.59 3.07
CA ALA A 77 17.59 12.77 3.26
C ALA A 77 16.32 12.78 2.36
N GLU A 78 16.33 12.05 1.24
CA GLU A 78 15.20 11.95 0.30
C GLU A 78 14.29 10.74 0.57
N THR A 79 14.64 9.89 1.55
CA THR A 79 13.87 8.69 1.86
C THR A 79 12.58 9.02 2.58
N ILE A 80 11.51 8.33 2.20
CA ILE A 80 10.26 8.28 2.97
C ILE A 80 10.24 6.96 3.74
N LEU A 81 10.24 7.03 5.07
CA LEU A 81 10.09 5.87 5.95
C LEU A 81 8.60 5.65 6.24
N ILE A 82 8.10 4.48 5.92
CA ILE A 82 6.73 4.07 6.22
C ILE A 82 6.75 2.97 7.28
N ILE A 83 6.00 3.17 8.36
CA ILE A 83 5.80 2.22 9.44
C ILE A 83 4.34 1.78 9.42
N PRO A 84 4.02 0.57 8.91
CA PRO A 84 2.67 0.04 8.98
C PRO A 84 2.25 -0.19 10.43
N THR A 85 1.18 0.46 10.86
CA THR A 85 0.63 0.31 12.21
C THR A 85 -0.87 0.60 12.22
N PRO A 86 -1.69 -0.12 13.02
CA PRO A 86 -3.12 0.16 13.11
C PRO A 86 -3.44 1.54 13.71
N SER A 87 -2.50 2.15 14.45
CA SER A 87 -2.64 3.49 15.03
C SER A 87 -2.21 4.62 14.08
N GLY A 88 -1.77 4.29 12.86
CA GLY A 88 -1.33 5.26 11.86
C GLY A 88 -2.48 5.98 11.15
N LYS A 89 -2.13 6.95 10.32
CA LYS A 89 -3.09 7.61 9.41
C LYS A 89 -3.61 6.61 8.37
N PRO A 90 -4.87 6.73 7.92
CA PRO A 90 -5.39 5.85 6.87
C PRO A 90 -4.56 5.93 5.58
N PHE A 91 -4.24 4.78 5.01
CA PHE A 91 -3.69 4.67 3.66
C PHE A 91 -4.82 4.90 2.65
N THR A 92 -4.68 5.92 1.83
CA THR A 92 -5.68 6.30 0.82
C THR A 92 -5.08 6.25 -0.58
N GLN A 93 -5.93 6.26 -1.61
CA GLN A 93 -5.48 6.37 -3.00
C GLN A 93 -4.71 7.68 -3.25
N SER A 94 -5.10 8.76 -2.61
CA SER A 94 -4.37 10.04 -2.67
C SER A 94 -2.95 9.91 -2.12
N LEU A 95 -2.76 9.24 -0.97
CA LEU A 95 -1.44 8.97 -0.43
C LEU A 95 -0.63 8.03 -1.33
N ALA A 96 -1.27 6.99 -1.90
CA ALA A 96 -0.60 6.10 -2.87
C ALA A 96 -0.13 6.88 -4.10
N THR A 97 -0.94 7.81 -4.62
CA THR A 97 -0.59 8.68 -5.75
C THR A 97 0.59 9.57 -5.42
N GLU A 98 0.59 10.20 -4.25
CA GLU A 98 1.71 11.01 -3.78
C GLU A 98 3.00 10.18 -3.68
N LEU A 99 2.94 9.01 -3.04
CA LEU A 99 4.07 8.12 -2.84
C LEU A 99 4.61 7.53 -4.16
N SER A 100 3.78 7.38 -5.19
CA SER A 100 4.21 6.89 -6.50
C SER A 100 5.19 7.82 -7.21
N THR A 101 5.29 9.07 -6.79
CA THR A 101 6.22 10.07 -7.32
C THR A 101 7.55 10.13 -6.55
N ALA A 102 7.68 9.39 -5.46
CA ALA A 102 8.90 9.34 -4.66
C ALA A 102 10.03 8.62 -5.39
N ASN A 103 11.27 8.90 -5.00
CA ASN A 103 12.44 8.18 -5.48
C ASN A 103 12.72 6.92 -4.65
N HIS A 104 12.48 7.00 -3.34
CA HIS A 104 12.86 5.95 -2.41
C HIS A 104 11.90 5.88 -1.22
N ILE A 105 11.38 4.68 -0.96
CA ILE A 105 10.52 4.37 0.17
C ILE A 105 11.14 3.21 0.95
N VAL A 106 11.27 3.36 2.25
CA VAL A 106 11.67 2.30 3.18
C VAL A 106 10.47 1.90 4.02
N PHE A 107 10.18 0.61 4.08
CA PHE A 107 9.15 0.05 4.95
C PHE A 107 9.77 -0.64 6.15
N ALA A 108 9.33 -0.29 7.36
CA ALA A 108 9.69 -0.95 8.60
C ALA A 108 8.53 -1.84 9.07
N CYS A 109 8.62 -3.15 8.84
CA CYS A 109 7.57 -4.12 9.19
C CYS A 109 7.64 -4.48 10.68
N GLY A 110 6.82 -3.85 11.51
CA GLY A 110 6.67 -4.20 12.91
C GLY A 110 6.01 -5.57 13.10
N ARG A 111 6.38 -6.25 14.19
CA ARG A 111 5.76 -7.47 14.72
C ARG A 111 5.46 -7.31 16.20
N TYR A 112 4.78 -8.28 16.77
CA TYR A 112 4.37 -8.26 18.20
C TYR A 112 3.52 -7.02 18.50
N GLU A 113 3.85 -6.27 19.57
CA GLU A 113 3.16 -5.03 19.96
C GLU A 113 3.65 -3.79 19.19
N GLY A 114 4.56 -3.99 18.25
CA GLY A 114 5.10 -2.94 17.39
C GLY A 114 6.58 -2.66 17.59
N ILE A 115 7.04 -1.58 16.99
CA ILE A 115 8.41 -1.07 17.06
C ILE A 115 8.50 -0.04 18.19
N ASP A 116 9.60 -0.03 18.94
CA ASP A 116 9.85 0.99 19.96
C ASP A 116 9.65 2.40 19.37
N SER A 117 8.80 3.21 20.00
CA SER A 117 8.39 4.53 19.48
C SER A 117 9.54 5.49 19.26
N ARG A 118 10.66 5.32 19.98
CA ARG A 118 11.88 6.15 19.81
C ARG A 118 12.47 6.03 18.41
N VAL A 119 12.23 4.92 17.69
CA VAL A 119 12.67 4.77 16.30
C VAL A 119 11.97 5.81 15.42
N ALA A 120 10.64 5.86 15.45
CA ALA A 120 9.89 6.84 14.67
C ALA A 120 10.24 8.28 15.07
N GLU A 121 10.34 8.56 16.37
CA GLU A 121 10.69 9.89 16.90
C GLU A 121 12.07 10.34 16.41
N HIS A 122 13.06 9.45 16.45
CA HIS A 122 14.41 9.76 16.00
C HIS A 122 14.46 10.09 14.50
N TYR A 123 13.85 9.25 13.66
CA TYR A 123 13.89 9.45 12.20
C TYR A 123 13.02 10.62 11.74
N LYS A 124 11.93 10.99 12.44
CA LYS A 124 11.13 12.20 12.16
C LYS A 124 11.97 13.50 12.19
N THR A 125 13.12 13.50 12.87
CA THR A 125 14.03 14.65 12.89
C THR A 125 14.95 14.74 11.67
N LYS A 126 15.05 13.68 10.86
CA LYS A 126 16.01 13.55 9.77
C LYS A 126 15.34 13.43 8.40
N ILE A 127 14.23 12.71 8.34
CA ILE A 127 13.53 12.34 7.10
C ILE A 127 12.01 12.39 7.29
N ARG A 128 11.26 12.27 6.21
CA ARG A 128 9.83 12.09 6.28
C ARG A 128 9.50 10.69 6.83
N VAL A 129 8.75 10.63 7.91
CA VAL A 129 8.25 9.38 8.52
C VAL A 129 6.73 9.39 8.53
N GLU A 130 6.12 8.34 7.99
CA GLU A 130 4.68 8.14 7.97
C GLU A 130 4.33 6.85 8.72
N GLU A 131 3.52 6.97 9.76
CA GLU A 131 2.86 5.85 10.43
C GLU A 131 1.50 5.65 9.74
N VAL A 132 1.27 4.48 9.13
CA VAL A 132 0.16 4.27 8.18
C VAL A 132 -0.65 3.03 8.53
N SER A 133 -1.97 3.16 8.56
CA SER A 133 -2.94 2.07 8.73
C SER A 133 -3.60 1.73 7.39
N ILE A 134 -3.74 0.45 7.08
CA ILE A 134 -4.49 -0.02 5.90
C ILE A 134 -5.96 -0.32 6.20
N GLY A 135 -6.44 -0.02 7.40
CA GLY A 135 -7.85 -0.21 7.80
C GLY A 135 -8.01 -0.47 9.30
N ASP A 136 -9.25 -0.47 9.76
CA ASP A 136 -9.63 -0.61 11.16
C ASP A 136 -9.63 -2.08 11.62
N TYR A 137 -8.47 -2.73 11.50
CA TYR A 137 -8.22 -4.10 11.97
C TYR A 137 -6.74 -4.28 12.30
N VAL A 138 -6.45 -5.29 13.11
CA VAL A 138 -5.08 -5.59 13.55
C VAL A 138 -4.56 -6.83 12.82
N LEU A 139 -3.36 -6.71 12.24
CA LEU A 139 -2.63 -7.79 11.60
C LEU A 139 -1.55 -8.34 12.56
N ALA A 140 -1.07 -9.56 12.28
CA ALA A 140 0.03 -10.17 13.02
C ALA A 140 1.39 -9.49 12.77
N GLY A 141 1.50 -8.63 11.75
CA GLY A 141 2.72 -7.89 11.40
C GLY A 141 2.53 -7.00 10.17
N GLY A 142 3.52 -6.17 9.88
CA GLY A 142 3.47 -5.15 8.83
C GLY A 142 3.61 -5.68 7.40
N GLU A 143 4.08 -6.91 7.19
CA GLU A 143 4.44 -7.44 5.87
C GLU A 143 3.25 -7.48 4.90
N VAL A 144 2.07 -7.93 5.38
CA VAL A 144 0.85 -7.95 4.54
C VAL A 144 0.41 -6.53 4.18
N ALA A 145 0.53 -5.60 5.12
CA ALA A 145 0.25 -4.19 4.84
C ALA A 145 1.21 -3.63 3.78
N VAL A 146 2.50 -4.00 3.84
CA VAL A 146 3.49 -3.60 2.82
C VAL A 146 3.14 -4.16 1.45
N LEU A 147 2.70 -5.42 1.34
CA LEU A 147 2.22 -5.98 0.06
C LEU A 147 1.10 -5.11 -0.54
N VAL A 148 0.10 -4.76 0.26
CA VAL A 148 -1.02 -3.90 -0.16
C VAL A 148 -0.53 -2.52 -0.60
N MET A 149 0.34 -1.89 0.21
CA MET A 149 0.83 -0.54 -0.08
C MET A 149 1.73 -0.51 -1.32
N VAL A 150 2.68 -1.46 -1.44
CA VAL A 150 3.58 -1.53 -2.62
C VAL A 150 2.77 -1.75 -3.89
N GLU A 151 1.78 -2.65 -3.89
CA GLU A 151 0.96 -2.90 -5.07
C GLU A 151 0.12 -1.67 -5.45
N ALA A 152 -0.49 -1.01 -4.47
CA ALA A 152 -1.27 0.21 -4.71
C ALA A 152 -0.41 1.39 -5.22
N ILE A 153 0.82 1.55 -4.72
CA ILE A 153 1.75 2.60 -5.13
C ILE A 153 2.35 2.28 -6.51
N ALA A 154 2.87 1.07 -6.68
CA ALA A 154 3.62 0.69 -7.87
C ALA A 154 2.76 0.69 -9.14
N ARG A 155 1.46 0.31 -9.07
CA ARG A 155 0.58 0.38 -10.25
C ARG A 155 0.38 1.79 -10.80
N LEU A 156 0.66 2.83 -9.99
CA LEU A 156 0.58 4.25 -10.38
C LEU A 156 1.88 4.78 -10.98
N VAL A 157 2.98 4.03 -10.88
CA VAL A 157 4.26 4.39 -11.52
C VAL A 157 4.10 4.33 -13.03
N PRO A 158 4.51 5.37 -13.79
CA PRO A 158 4.40 5.38 -15.24
C PRO A 158 5.05 4.15 -15.90
N GLY A 159 4.29 3.46 -16.75
CA GLY A 159 4.74 2.28 -17.49
C GLY A 159 4.43 0.94 -16.80
N VAL A 160 4.07 0.90 -15.51
CA VAL A 160 3.70 -0.34 -14.81
C VAL A 160 2.38 -0.89 -15.35
N LEU A 161 1.35 -0.05 -15.46
CA LEU A 161 0.14 -0.40 -16.20
C LEU A 161 0.32 -0.07 -17.69
N GLY A 162 -0.07 -0.99 -18.57
CA GLY A 162 0.08 -0.83 -20.02
C GLY A 162 -0.75 0.31 -20.63
N ASN A 163 -1.84 0.73 -19.97
CA ASN A 163 -2.64 1.90 -20.35
C ASN A 163 -2.77 2.81 -19.14
N GLN A 164 -2.19 4.01 -19.22
CA GLN A 164 -2.22 5.01 -18.16
C GLN A 164 -3.64 5.60 -17.92
N GLU A 165 -4.54 5.48 -18.88
CA GLU A 165 -5.94 5.89 -18.71
C GLU A 165 -6.75 4.87 -17.89
N SER A 166 -6.20 3.66 -17.67
CA SER A 166 -6.92 2.57 -16.99
C SER A 166 -7.29 2.85 -15.55
N PHE A 167 -6.57 3.75 -14.87
CA PHE A 167 -6.84 4.07 -13.48
C PHE A 167 -7.64 5.37 -13.29
N ALA A 168 -7.94 6.11 -14.37
CA ALA A 168 -8.69 7.37 -14.25
C ALA A 168 -10.16 7.13 -13.82
N ASP A 169 -10.72 5.99 -14.19
CA ASP A 169 -12.09 5.57 -13.86
C ASP A 169 -12.14 4.63 -12.63
N ASP A 170 -11.00 4.31 -12.01
CA ASP A 170 -10.96 3.46 -10.80
C ASP A 170 -11.61 4.18 -9.61
N SER A 171 -12.15 3.40 -8.67
CA SER A 171 -12.62 3.93 -7.37
C SER A 171 -11.52 4.73 -6.69
N PHE A 172 -11.87 5.91 -6.17
CA PHE A 172 -10.97 6.84 -5.49
C PHE A 172 -9.87 7.46 -6.35
N ALA A 173 -9.91 7.30 -7.67
CA ALA A 173 -8.96 7.96 -8.56
C ALA A 173 -9.03 9.48 -8.41
N VAL A 174 -7.86 10.12 -8.36
CA VAL A 174 -7.77 11.59 -8.20
C VAL A 174 -8.54 12.30 -9.30
N GLY A 175 -9.39 13.24 -8.94
CA GLY A 175 -10.24 14.01 -9.85
C GLY A 175 -11.71 13.60 -9.77
N ALA A 176 -12.32 13.23 -10.90
CA ALA A 176 -13.77 12.96 -10.97
C ALA A 176 -14.25 11.78 -10.12
N MET A 177 -13.35 10.85 -9.79
CA MET A 177 -13.65 9.64 -9.01
C MET A 177 -13.16 9.71 -7.56
N GLU A 178 -12.60 10.82 -7.09
CA GLU A 178 -11.91 10.93 -5.79
C GLU A 178 -12.76 10.47 -4.60
N ASN A 179 -14.08 10.74 -4.66
CA ASN A 179 -15.04 10.34 -3.63
C ASN A 179 -16.08 9.34 -4.15
N LEU A 180 -15.78 8.62 -5.23
CA LEU A 180 -16.71 7.69 -5.85
C LEU A 180 -16.14 6.28 -5.91
N LEU A 181 -17.05 5.32 -5.82
CA LEU A 181 -16.83 3.92 -6.19
C LEU A 181 -17.19 3.75 -7.67
N GLU A 182 -16.40 2.96 -8.40
CA GLU A 182 -16.77 2.59 -9.77
C GLU A 182 -18.10 1.82 -9.83
N GLY A 183 -18.83 1.99 -10.92
CA GLY A 183 -20.07 1.29 -11.19
C GLY A 183 -19.84 -0.21 -11.47
N PRO A 184 -20.92 -0.99 -11.76
CA PRO A 184 -20.78 -2.39 -12.12
C PRO A 184 -20.11 -2.55 -13.48
N ILE A 185 -19.25 -3.56 -13.58
CA ILE A 185 -18.49 -3.90 -14.79
C ILE A 185 -19.10 -5.15 -15.42
N TYR A 186 -19.16 -5.17 -16.75
CA TYR A 186 -19.72 -6.28 -17.53
C TYR A 186 -18.74 -6.71 -18.64
N THR A 187 -18.73 -8.01 -18.94
CA THR A 187 -17.99 -8.60 -20.05
C THR A 187 -18.82 -9.65 -20.77
N ARG A 188 -18.27 -10.30 -21.78
CA ARG A 188 -18.90 -11.38 -22.55
C ARG A 188 -19.10 -12.65 -21.71
N PRO A 189 -20.17 -13.41 -21.96
CA PRO A 189 -21.22 -13.25 -23.00
C PRO A 189 -22.27 -12.18 -22.64
N PRO A 190 -23.06 -11.67 -23.61
CA PRO A 190 -24.07 -10.63 -23.37
C PRO A 190 -25.21 -11.07 -22.45
N VAL A 191 -25.45 -12.36 -22.36
CA VAL A 191 -26.43 -12.98 -21.45
C VAL A 191 -25.75 -14.13 -20.70
N TRP A 192 -25.86 -14.12 -19.38
CA TRP A 192 -25.37 -15.19 -18.51
C TRP A 192 -26.43 -15.54 -17.46
N ARG A 193 -26.95 -16.78 -17.48
CA ARG A 193 -27.99 -17.27 -16.55
C ARG A 193 -29.20 -16.32 -16.49
N ASP A 194 -29.75 -15.98 -17.66
CA ASP A 194 -30.90 -15.06 -17.85
C ASP A 194 -30.66 -13.61 -17.38
N LEU A 195 -29.42 -13.24 -17.04
CA LEU A 195 -29.02 -11.89 -16.73
C LEU A 195 -28.38 -11.25 -17.96
N GLU A 196 -28.91 -10.10 -18.38
CA GLU A 196 -28.43 -9.39 -19.57
C GLU A 196 -27.46 -8.24 -19.19
N VAL A 197 -26.49 -7.98 -20.05
CA VAL A 197 -25.72 -6.75 -20.00
C VAL A 197 -26.65 -5.57 -20.30
N PRO A 198 -26.59 -4.45 -19.53
CA PRO A 198 -27.38 -3.25 -19.80
C PRO A 198 -27.23 -2.78 -21.25
N GLN A 199 -28.34 -2.55 -21.94
CA GLN A 199 -28.37 -2.22 -23.38
C GLN A 199 -27.57 -0.94 -23.70
N VAL A 200 -27.51 0.03 -22.77
CA VAL A 200 -26.72 1.25 -22.93
C VAL A 200 -25.24 0.94 -23.18
N LEU A 201 -24.67 -0.11 -22.54
CA LEU A 201 -23.26 -0.48 -22.68
C LEU A 201 -22.94 -1.11 -24.04
N THR A 202 -23.95 -1.60 -24.77
CA THR A 202 -23.81 -2.19 -26.10
C THR A 202 -24.25 -1.25 -27.22
N SER A 203 -24.70 -0.03 -26.88
CA SER A 203 -25.28 0.93 -27.83
C SER A 203 -24.26 1.60 -28.77
N GLY A 204 -22.98 1.64 -28.39
CA GLY A 204 -21.95 2.44 -29.08
C GLY A 204 -22.05 3.95 -28.84
N ASP A 205 -23.01 4.42 -28.08
CA ASP A 205 -23.18 5.85 -27.72
C ASP A 205 -22.31 6.16 -26.48
N HIS A 206 -21.09 6.64 -26.72
CA HIS A 206 -20.12 6.91 -25.67
C HIS A 206 -20.63 7.90 -24.63
N ALA A 207 -21.40 8.92 -25.03
CA ALA A 207 -21.94 9.92 -24.11
C ALA A 207 -22.94 9.29 -23.13
N LYS A 208 -23.85 8.44 -23.64
CA LYS A 208 -24.81 7.73 -22.79
C LYS A 208 -24.12 6.68 -21.90
N ILE A 209 -23.09 6.00 -22.41
CA ILE A 209 -22.31 5.05 -21.62
C ILE A 209 -21.62 5.75 -20.45
N THR A 210 -20.96 6.90 -20.69
CA THR A 210 -20.30 7.68 -19.64
C THR A 210 -21.31 8.19 -18.60
N ALA A 211 -22.43 8.73 -19.05
CA ALA A 211 -23.48 9.20 -18.14
C ALA A 211 -24.03 8.08 -17.26
N TRP A 212 -24.29 6.91 -17.86
CA TRP A 212 -24.75 5.73 -17.13
C TRP A 212 -23.73 5.22 -16.12
N LYS A 213 -22.45 5.14 -16.51
CA LYS A 213 -21.36 4.76 -15.58
C LYS A 213 -21.30 5.68 -14.38
N HIS A 214 -21.37 6.99 -14.60
CA HIS A 214 -21.33 7.97 -13.52
C HIS A 214 -22.56 7.86 -12.60
N GLU A 215 -23.76 7.63 -13.17
CA GLU A 215 -24.97 7.40 -12.37
C GLU A 215 -24.82 6.15 -11.50
N GLN A 216 -24.31 5.05 -12.06
CA GLN A 216 -24.08 3.81 -11.31
C GLN A 216 -23.00 3.97 -10.22
N ALA A 217 -21.97 4.74 -10.49
CA ALA A 217 -20.95 5.09 -9.51
C ALA A 217 -21.57 5.83 -8.31
N ASN A 218 -22.39 6.86 -8.56
CA ASN A 218 -23.09 7.60 -7.51
C ASN A 218 -24.01 6.69 -6.68
N LEU A 219 -24.82 5.85 -7.34
CA LEU A 219 -25.73 4.90 -6.66
C LEU A 219 -24.96 3.93 -5.76
N ARG A 220 -23.87 3.35 -6.27
CA ARG A 220 -23.03 2.41 -5.50
C ARG A 220 -22.33 3.11 -4.32
N THR A 221 -21.84 4.31 -4.54
CA THR A 221 -21.20 5.10 -3.47
C THR A 221 -22.19 5.41 -2.36
N ALA A 222 -23.36 5.93 -2.70
CA ALA A 222 -24.40 6.23 -1.72
C ALA A 222 -24.84 5.00 -0.90
N GLN A 223 -24.85 3.81 -1.55
CA GLN A 223 -25.23 2.57 -0.89
C GLN A 223 -24.13 2.01 0.02
N ASN A 224 -22.88 1.99 -0.43
CA ASN A 224 -21.80 1.25 0.22
C ASN A 224 -20.85 2.15 1.03
N ARG A 225 -20.73 3.40 0.65
CA ARG A 225 -19.84 4.39 1.27
C ARG A 225 -20.54 5.75 1.38
N PRO A 226 -21.65 5.84 2.15
CA PRO A 226 -22.36 7.11 2.33
C PRO A 226 -21.48 8.20 2.96
N ASP A 227 -20.44 7.83 3.68
CA ASP A 227 -19.44 8.71 4.26
C ASP A 227 -18.62 9.51 3.23
N LEU A 228 -18.58 9.08 1.97
CA LEU A 228 -17.89 9.79 0.89
C LEU A 228 -18.77 10.87 0.21
N ALA A 229 -20.07 10.88 0.50
CA ALA A 229 -21.02 11.82 -0.09
C ALA A 229 -21.16 13.12 0.74
N GLU A 230 -20.46 13.22 1.88
CA GLU A 230 -20.36 14.38 2.74
C GLU A 230 -19.14 15.24 2.37
#